data_69fea5236febf552a7da50bab9ab58d6
#
_entry.id   69fea5236febf552a7da50bab9ab58d6
#
_cell.length_a   1.000
_cell.length_b   1.000
_cell.length_c   1.000
_cell.angle_alpha   90.00
_cell.angle_beta   90.00
_cell.angle_gamma   90.00
#
_symmetry.space_group_name_H-M   'P 1'
#
loop_
_entity.id
_entity.type
_entity.pdbx_description
1 polymer ?
#
loop_
_entity_poly.entity_id
_entity_poly.type
_entity_poly.pdbx_seq_one_letter_code
_entity_poly.pdbx_strand_id
1 'polypeptide(L)'
;QTFGGIKMSATTTNLKEAIVNRRSIRKVTKNDAITKERIEEVLKTALHAPTSFNMQSGRMVVLMDGEHEKFWDIVKETLRARVPAENFEATVERLKGFHAGVGTVLFFEDQATVEKMQENAPLYKDQFPFWSHQGNAMLQHTVWMLLSAEGIGASLQHYNPIVDAEVKETWNIPAEWSLVGQMPFGEPDEQPGERTFLPTEDVVKFY
;
A
#
# COMPACT_ATOMS: atom_id res chain seq x y z
N GLN A 1 -12.21 10.91 37.37
CA GLN A 1 -10.89 10.69 36.72
C GLN A 1 -11.11 10.70 35.20
N THR A 2 -10.81 11.84 34.60
CA THR A 2 -10.93 12.09 33.16
C THR A 2 -9.73 11.50 32.45
N PHE A 3 -9.94 10.44 31.69
CA PHE A 3 -8.99 10.00 30.69
C PHE A 3 -8.98 11.04 29.58
N GLY A 4 -7.87 11.75 29.47
CA GLY A 4 -7.62 12.70 28.41
C GLY A 4 -7.54 11.95 27.07
N GLY A 5 -8.66 11.87 26.37
CA GLY A 5 -8.67 11.50 24.96
C GLY A 5 -7.86 12.52 24.18
N ILE A 6 -6.77 12.09 23.55
CA ILE A 6 -6.08 12.87 22.57
C ILE A 6 -7.09 13.12 21.46
N LYS A 7 -7.69 14.31 21.46
CA LYS A 7 -8.38 14.82 20.26
C LYS A 7 -7.28 14.95 19.20
N MET A 8 -7.20 13.96 18.33
CA MET A 8 -6.51 14.15 17.06
C MET A 8 -7.30 15.25 16.33
N SER A 9 -6.80 16.46 16.44
CA SER A 9 -7.21 17.57 15.60
C SER A 9 -7.00 17.09 14.17
N ALA A 10 -8.08 16.99 13.40
CA ALA A 10 -7.99 16.93 11.96
C ALA A 10 -7.37 18.26 11.51
N THR A 11 -6.04 18.33 11.58
CA THR A 11 -5.29 19.41 11.00
C THR A 11 -5.51 19.27 9.52
N THR A 12 -6.22 20.21 8.91
CA THR A 12 -6.37 20.28 7.47
C THR A 12 -4.97 20.51 6.89
N THR A 13 -4.24 19.40 6.69
CA THR A 13 -2.93 19.43 6.04
C THR A 13 -3.16 19.90 4.62
N ASN A 14 -2.52 20.98 4.21
CA ASN A 14 -2.63 21.41 2.82
C ASN A 14 -1.94 20.37 1.90
N LEU A 15 -2.32 20.35 0.64
CA LEU A 15 -1.84 19.33 -0.31
C LEU A 15 -0.31 19.27 -0.41
N LYS A 16 0.37 20.43 -0.41
CA LYS A 16 1.84 20.47 -0.49
C LYS A 16 2.49 19.82 0.73
N GLU A 17 1.98 20.11 1.91
CA GLU A 17 2.46 19.50 3.16
C GLU A 17 2.22 17.99 3.16
N ALA A 18 1.05 17.52 2.71
CA ALA A 18 0.75 16.11 2.62
C ALA A 18 1.75 15.37 1.71
N ILE A 19 2.08 15.96 0.56
CA ILE A 19 3.06 15.40 -0.38
C ILE A 19 4.46 15.35 0.24
N VAL A 20 4.90 16.44 0.87
CA VAL A 20 6.24 16.56 1.45
C VAL A 20 6.41 15.67 2.68
N ASN A 21 5.40 15.58 3.52
CA ASN A 21 5.46 14.87 4.80
C ASN A 21 5.29 13.36 4.66
N ARG A 22 4.72 12.86 3.56
CA ARG A 22 4.61 11.41 3.34
C ARG A 22 6.00 10.79 3.19
N ARG A 23 6.30 9.87 4.06
CA ARG A 23 7.56 9.11 4.10
C ARG A 23 7.29 7.61 4.25
N SER A 24 8.26 6.79 3.84
CA SER A 24 8.24 5.34 4.13
C SER A 24 8.58 5.11 5.60
N ILE A 25 7.61 4.59 6.34
CA ILE A 25 7.75 4.17 7.74
C ILE A 25 7.66 2.65 7.77
N ARG A 26 8.78 1.98 8.04
CA ARG A 26 8.90 0.52 7.98
C ARG A 26 8.73 -0.15 9.33
N LYS A 27 8.87 0.60 10.40
CA LYS A 27 8.57 0.14 11.76
C LYS A 27 7.28 0.81 12.22
N VAL A 28 6.26 0.01 12.35
CA VAL A 28 4.93 0.43 12.82
C VAL A 28 4.48 -0.47 13.96
N THR A 29 3.61 0.04 14.83
CA THR A 29 3.06 -0.69 15.96
C THR A 29 1.54 -0.59 16.00
N LYS A 30 0.91 -1.33 16.91
CA LYS A 30 -0.53 -1.30 17.14
C LYS A 30 -0.95 0.03 17.77
N ASN A 31 -2.11 0.51 17.36
CA ASN A 31 -2.82 1.63 17.97
C ASN A 31 -4.33 1.41 17.79
N ASP A 32 -5.04 1.24 18.88
CA ASP A 32 -6.49 0.95 18.87
C ASP A 32 -7.34 2.10 18.30
N ALA A 33 -6.77 3.30 18.17
CA ALA A 33 -7.43 4.42 17.50
C ALA A 33 -7.44 4.29 15.96
N ILE A 34 -6.66 3.37 15.39
CA ILE A 34 -6.67 3.07 13.96
C ILE A 34 -7.70 1.95 13.74
N THR A 35 -8.95 2.34 13.64
CA THR A 35 -10.09 1.42 13.49
C THR A 35 -10.36 1.07 12.03
N LYS A 36 -11.11 -0.02 11.82
CA LYS A 36 -11.59 -0.41 10.50
C LYS A 36 -12.36 0.72 9.81
N GLU A 37 -13.25 1.38 10.55
CA GLU A 37 -14.08 2.48 10.05
C GLU A 37 -13.23 3.64 9.57
N ARG A 38 -12.17 3.97 10.29
CA ARG A 38 -11.23 5.03 9.92
C ARG A 38 -10.47 4.68 8.64
N ILE A 39 -10.01 3.45 8.52
CA ILE A 39 -9.34 2.97 7.29
C ILE A 39 -10.33 2.95 6.12
N GLU A 40 -11.57 2.54 6.33
CA GLU A 40 -12.60 2.55 5.31
C GLU A 40 -12.84 3.96 4.74
N GLU A 41 -12.88 5.00 5.59
CA GLU A 41 -13.01 6.39 5.15
C GLU A 41 -11.80 6.85 4.31
N VAL A 42 -10.59 6.48 4.71
CA VAL A 42 -9.37 6.73 3.92
C VAL A 42 -9.50 6.10 2.53
N LEU A 43 -9.89 4.84 2.45
CA LEU A 43 -9.99 4.11 1.19
C LEU A 43 -11.11 4.65 0.29
N LYS A 44 -12.27 5.01 0.85
CA LYS A 44 -13.34 5.66 0.10
C LYS A 44 -12.86 6.96 -0.56
N THR A 45 -12.10 7.76 0.17
CA THR A 45 -11.52 8.98 -0.38
C THR A 45 -10.49 8.66 -1.47
N ALA A 46 -9.67 7.64 -1.28
CA ALA A 46 -8.65 7.23 -2.24
C ALA A 46 -9.24 6.73 -3.58
N LEU A 47 -10.48 6.24 -3.60
CA LEU A 47 -11.16 5.85 -4.84
C LEU A 47 -11.41 7.01 -5.83
N HIS A 48 -11.17 8.25 -5.41
CA HIS A 48 -11.14 9.40 -6.32
C HIS A 48 -9.85 9.48 -7.17
N ALA A 49 -8.87 8.64 -6.91
CA ALA A 49 -7.68 8.55 -7.76
C ALA A 49 -8.07 8.23 -9.22
N PRO A 50 -7.51 8.95 -10.21
CA PRO A 50 -7.92 8.79 -11.59
C PRO A 50 -7.43 7.47 -12.19
N THR A 51 -8.15 6.98 -13.19
CA THR A 51 -7.77 5.84 -14.02
C THR A 51 -8.05 6.13 -15.48
N SER A 52 -7.24 5.57 -16.37
CA SER A 52 -7.46 5.73 -17.82
C SER A 52 -8.84 5.23 -18.21
N PHE A 53 -9.58 6.05 -18.98
CA PHE A 53 -10.96 5.76 -19.39
C PHE A 53 -11.91 5.51 -18.23
N ASN A 54 -11.56 5.94 -17.03
CA ASN A 54 -12.29 5.63 -15.80
C ASN A 54 -12.54 4.11 -15.63
N MET A 55 -11.60 3.27 -16.05
CA MET A 55 -11.78 1.82 -16.03
C MET A 55 -11.84 1.21 -14.63
N GLN A 56 -11.27 1.88 -13.64
CA GLN A 56 -11.36 1.49 -12.22
C GLN A 56 -11.01 0.01 -11.98
N SER A 57 -9.91 -0.44 -12.57
CA SER A 57 -9.44 -1.83 -12.49
C SER A 57 -8.73 -2.19 -11.18
N GLY A 58 -8.35 -1.20 -10.39
CA GLY A 58 -7.73 -1.41 -9.08
C GLY A 58 -8.67 -2.08 -8.09
N ARG A 59 -8.12 -3.00 -7.28
CA ARG A 59 -8.83 -3.68 -6.20
C ARG A 59 -7.97 -3.61 -4.94
N MET A 60 -8.62 -3.56 -3.79
CA MET A 60 -7.94 -3.54 -2.50
C MET A 60 -8.55 -4.59 -1.58
N VAL A 61 -7.68 -5.30 -0.86
CA VAL A 61 -8.05 -6.17 0.25
C VAL A 61 -7.34 -5.66 1.48
N VAL A 62 -8.08 -5.37 2.53
CA VAL A 62 -7.53 -4.88 3.79
C VAL A 62 -7.50 -6.00 4.80
N LEU A 63 -6.32 -6.31 5.26
CA LEU A 63 -6.08 -7.29 6.31
C LEU A 63 -5.78 -6.56 7.61
N MET A 64 -6.54 -6.83 8.66
CA MET A 64 -6.34 -6.22 9.97
C MET A 64 -6.16 -7.28 11.05
N ASP A 65 -5.55 -6.89 12.15
CA ASP A 65 -5.33 -7.76 13.32
C ASP A 65 -4.71 -9.13 12.96
N GLY A 66 -5.33 -10.22 13.31
CA GLY A 66 -4.83 -11.58 13.07
C GLY A 66 -4.65 -11.91 11.59
N GLU A 67 -5.46 -11.36 10.69
CA GLU A 67 -5.31 -11.56 9.25
C GLU A 67 -4.07 -10.83 8.69
N HIS A 68 -3.78 -9.64 9.23
CA HIS A 68 -2.55 -8.92 8.95
C HIS A 68 -1.32 -9.71 9.42
N GLU A 69 -1.32 -10.20 10.63
CA GLU A 69 -0.24 -11.02 11.19
C GLU A 69 -0.01 -12.28 10.35
N LYS A 70 -1.10 -12.96 9.97
CA LYS A 70 -1.07 -14.14 9.09
C LYS A 70 -0.43 -13.88 7.73
N PHE A 71 -0.71 -12.72 7.12
CA PHE A 71 -0.08 -12.35 5.86
C PHE A 71 1.45 -12.24 6.01
N TRP A 72 1.93 -11.57 7.04
CA TRP A 72 3.38 -11.42 7.26
C TRP A 72 4.05 -12.73 7.69
N ASP A 73 3.33 -13.64 8.32
CA ASP A 73 3.81 -15.00 8.56
C ASP A 73 3.94 -15.81 7.27
N ILE A 74 2.99 -15.68 6.33
CA ILE A 74 3.08 -16.26 4.97
C ILE A 74 4.33 -15.73 4.26
N VAL A 75 4.55 -14.42 4.27
CA VAL A 75 5.76 -13.80 3.68
C VAL A 75 7.03 -14.38 4.30
N LYS A 76 7.08 -14.45 5.61
CA LYS A 76 8.23 -15.00 6.35
C LYS A 76 8.54 -16.45 5.94
N GLU A 77 7.56 -17.32 5.93
CA GLU A 77 7.77 -18.72 5.58
C GLU A 77 8.11 -18.90 4.09
N THR A 78 7.52 -18.10 3.21
CA THR A 78 7.87 -18.08 1.78
C THR A 78 9.34 -17.67 1.57
N LEU A 79 9.82 -16.69 2.32
CA LEU A 79 11.21 -16.23 2.26
C LEU A 79 12.19 -17.20 2.92
N ARG A 80 11.76 -17.96 3.92
CA ARG A 80 12.59 -19.00 4.55
C ARG A 80 13.16 -19.98 3.54
N ALA A 81 12.37 -20.36 2.55
CA ALA A 81 12.76 -21.28 1.49
C ALA A 81 13.63 -20.64 0.38
N ARG A 82 13.80 -19.32 0.38
CA ARG A 82 14.45 -18.57 -0.72
C ARG A 82 15.68 -17.80 -0.29
N VAL A 83 15.71 -17.31 0.94
CA VAL A 83 16.81 -16.51 1.47
C VAL A 83 17.86 -17.46 2.06
N PRO A 84 19.17 -17.25 1.78
CA PRO A 84 20.23 -18.01 2.42
C PRO A 84 20.11 -17.97 3.95
N ALA A 85 20.37 -19.10 4.62
CA ALA A 85 20.17 -19.25 6.06
C ALA A 85 20.91 -18.18 6.89
N GLU A 86 22.13 -17.81 6.47
CA GLU A 86 22.96 -16.79 7.09
C GLU A 86 22.37 -15.36 7.00
N ASN A 87 21.46 -15.11 6.05
CA ASN A 87 20.81 -13.82 5.85
C ASN A 87 19.37 -13.78 6.37
N PHE A 88 18.83 -14.91 6.78
CA PHE A 88 17.41 -15.02 7.12
C PHE A 88 17.05 -14.25 8.40
N GLU A 89 17.93 -14.18 9.37
CA GLU A 89 17.70 -13.41 10.60
C GLU A 89 17.47 -11.92 10.32
N ALA A 90 18.26 -11.31 9.45
CA ALA A 90 18.10 -9.92 9.04
C ALA A 90 16.76 -9.70 8.30
N THR A 91 16.33 -10.69 7.52
CA THR A 91 15.01 -10.68 6.87
C THR A 91 13.90 -10.71 7.90
N VAL A 92 13.96 -11.58 8.88
CA VAL A 92 12.98 -11.67 9.98
C VAL A 92 12.86 -10.35 10.74
N GLU A 93 13.99 -9.72 11.08
CA GLU A 93 14.00 -8.43 11.78
C GLU A 93 13.27 -7.34 10.98
N ARG A 94 13.48 -7.29 9.67
CA ARG A 94 12.77 -6.36 8.81
C ARG A 94 11.26 -6.64 8.79
N LEU A 95 10.86 -7.89 8.68
CA LEU A 95 9.45 -8.29 8.65
C LEU A 95 8.73 -8.02 9.97
N LYS A 96 9.43 -8.09 11.11
CA LYS A 96 8.87 -7.72 12.42
C LYS A 96 8.33 -6.28 12.44
N GLY A 97 9.01 -5.36 11.76
CA GLY A 97 8.59 -3.97 11.66
C GLY A 97 7.22 -3.81 10.98
N PHE A 98 6.92 -4.65 9.99
CA PHE A 98 5.61 -4.68 9.32
C PHE A 98 4.57 -5.45 10.14
N HIS A 99 4.95 -6.62 10.62
CA HIS A 99 4.08 -7.53 11.37
C HIS A 99 3.48 -6.91 12.64
N ALA A 100 4.25 -6.03 13.29
CA ALA A 100 3.81 -5.35 14.51
C ALA A 100 2.72 -4.27 14.29
N GLY A 101 2.41 -3.94 13.04
CA GLY A 101 1.42 -2.92 12.70
C GLY A 101 -0.02 -3.31 12.95
N VAL A 102 -0.92 -2.42 12.53
CA VAL A 102 -2.38 -2.57 12.67
C VAL A 102 -2.97 -3.39 11.53
N GLY A 103 -2.50 -3.15 10.31
CA GLY A 103 -3.06 -3.78 9.13
C GLY A 103 -2.16 -3.66 7.90
N THR A 104 -2.62 -4.28 6.81
CA THR A 104 -1.98 -4.22 5.50
C THR A 104 -3.04 -4.05 4.43
N VAL A 105 -2.83 -3.10 3.52
CA VAL A 105 -3.60 -3.02 2.28
C VAL A 105 -2.89 -3.82 1.21
N LEU A 106 -3.57 -4.81 0.66
CA LEU A 106 -3.12 -5.54 -0.53
C LEU A 106 -3.74 -4.88 -1.75
N PHE A 107 -2.90 -4.45 -2.70
CA PHE A 107 -3.33 -3.85 -3.95
C PHE A 107 -3.30 -4.88 -5.08
N PHE A 108 -4.40 -4.94 -5.83
CA PHE A 108 -4.54 -5.83 -6.98
C PHE A 108 -4.97 -5.06 -8.22
N GLU A 109 -4.69 -5.62 -9.38
CA GLU A 109 -5.33 -5.28 -10.65
C GLU A 109 -6.28 -6.39 -11.07
N ASP A 110 -7.51 -6.01 -11.41
CA ASP A 110 -8.49 -6.91 -11.99
C ASP A 110 -8.25 -7.03 -13.50
N GLN A 111 -7.65 -8.15 -13.91
CA GLN A 111 -7.29 -8.40 -15.30
C GLN A 111 -8.52 -8.53 -16.20
N ALA A 112 -9.65 -9.03 -15.67
CA ALA A 112 -10.89 -9.11 -16.44
C ALA A 112 -11.39 -7.71 -16.85
N THR A 113 -11.26 -6.72 -15.98
CA THR A 113 -11.58 -5.31 -16.30
C THR A 113 -10.64 -4.78 -17.39
N VAL A 114 -9.34 -5.07 -17.31
CA VAL A 114 -8.35 -4.63 -18.31
C VAL A 114 -8.64 -5.25 -19.68
N GLU A 115 -8.89 -6.56 -19.72
CA GLU A 115 -9.24 -7.29 -20.95
C GLU A 115 -10.51 -6.73 -21.61
N LYS A 116 -11.54 -6.44 -20.83
CA LYS A 116 -12.76 -5.82 -21.31
C LYS A 116 -12.52 -4.44 -21.95
N MET A 117 -11.63 -3.65 -21.38
CA MET A 117 -11.23 -2.37 -21.97
C MET A 117 -10.47 -2.56 -23.29
N GLN A 118 -9.62 -3.58 -23.37
CA GLN A 118 -8.90 -3.93 -24.60
C GLN A 118 -9.87 -4.32 -25.73
N GLU A 119 -10.95 -5.03 -25.40
CA GLU A 119 -12.01 -5.38 -26.34
C GLU A 119 -12.84 -4.18 -26.79
N ASN A 120 -13.19 -3.29 -25.84
CA ASN A 120 -14.03 -2.12 -26.10
C ASN A 120 -13.32 -1.01 -26.88
N ALA A 121 -11.99 -0.90 -26.74
CA ALA A 121 -11.17 0.12 -27.39
C ALA A 121 -9.92 -0.51 -28.01
N PRO A 122 -10.06 -1.32 -29.07
CA PRO A 122 -8.96 -2.11 -29.63
C PRO A 122 -7.80 -1.29 -30.15
N LEU A 123 -8.01 -0.02 -30.51
CA LEU A 123 -6.95 0.90 -30.92
C LEU A 123 -5.87 1.09 -29.83
N TYR A 124 -6.28 0.98 -28.55
CA TYR A 124 -5.41 1.17 -27.39
C TYR A 124 -5.11 -0.14 -26.64
N LYS A 125 -5.40 -1.27 -27.27
CA LYS A 125 -5.31 -2.59 -26.64
C LYS A 125 -3.99 -2.80 -25.89
N ASP A 126 -2.87 -2.48 -26.53
CA ASP A 126 -1.53 -2.72 -25.96
C ASP A 126 -1.16 -1.72 -24.85
N GLN A 127 -1.91 -0.64 -24.69
CA GLN A 127 -1.67 0.38 -23.68
C GLN A 127 -2.41 0.13 -22.37
N PHE A 128 -3.57 -0.53 -22.40
CA PHE A 128 -4.38 -0.73 -21.20
C PHE A 128 -3.66 -1.44 -20.05
N PRO A 129 -2.85 -2.48 -20.26
CA PRO A 129 -2.06 -3.09 -19.16
C PRO A 129 -1.10 -2.08 -18.50
N PHE A 130 -0.49 -1.21 -19.30
CA PHE A 130 0.38 -0.14 -18.83
C PHE A 130 -0.40 0.89 -18.00
N TRP A 131 -1.49 1.37 -18.55
CA TRP A 131 -2.34 2.37 -17.90
C TRP A 131 -3.00 1.85 -16.63
N SER A 132 -3.31 0.54 -16.56
CA SER A 132 -3.83 -0.08 -15.35
C SER A 132 -2.83 -0.01 -14.20
N HIS A 133 -1.56 -0.32 -14.46
CA HIS A 133 -0.50 -0.20 -13.46
C HIS A 133 -0.24 1.25 -13.04
N GLN A 134 -0.28 2.20 -13.98
CA GLN A 134 -0.18 3.62 -13.65
C GLN A 134 -1.35 4.07 -12.76
N GLY A 135 -2.57 3.66 -13.06
CA GLY A 135 -3.74 3.92 -12.24
C GLY A 135 -3.61 3.32 -10.84
N ASN A 136 -3.10 2.09 -10.73
CA ASN A 136 -2.85 1.45 -9.44
C ASN A 136 -1.79 2.19 -8.63
N ALA A 137 -0.71 2.66 -9.26
CA ALA A 137 0.32 3.46 -8.61
C ALA A 137 -0.25 4.79 -8.07
N MET A 138 -1.13 5.44 -8.81
CA MET A 138 -1.84 6.63 -8.34
C MET A 138 -2.75 6.32 -7.14
N LEU A 139 -3.46 5.20 -7.16
CA LEU A 139 -4.27 4.73 -6.04
C LEU A 139 -3.40 4.46 -4.80
N GLN A 140 -2.31 3.72 -4.96
CA GLN A 140 -1.37 3.43 -3.88
C GLN A 140 -0.82 4.72 -3.25
N HIS A 141 -0.39 5.67 -4.07
CA HIS A 141 0.13 6.95 -3.59
C HIS A 141 -0.94 7.74 -2.85
N THR A 142 -2.17 7.77 -3.37
CA THR A 142 -3.29 8.46 -2.72
C THR A 142 -3.63 7.87 -1.36
N VAL A 143 -3.70 6.53 -1.24
CA VAL A 143 -3.88 5.85 0.05
C VAL A 143 -2.75 6.22 1.02
N TRP A 144 -1.53 6.18 0.55
CA TRP A 144 -0.34 6.47 1.36
C TRP A 144 -0.34 7.91 1.89
N MET A 145 -0.65 8.88 1.03
CA MET A 145 -0.76 10.28 1.44
C MET A 145 -1.86 10.50 2.48
N LEU A 146 -3.03 9.87 2.29
CA LEU A 146 -4.16 10.00 3.22
C LEU A 146 -3.81 9.38 4.58
N LEU A 147 -3.19 8.21 4.62
CA LEU A 147 -2.71 7.60 5.86
C LEU A 147 -1.71 8.52 6.57
N SER A 148 -0.73 9.04 5.83
CA SER A 148 0.27 9.96 6.37
C SER A 148 -0.34 11.25 6.92
N ALA A 149 -1.32 11.83 6.22
CA ALA A 149 -2.04 13.03 6.67
C ALA A 149 -2.79 12.80 8.00
N GLU A 150 -3.18 11.56 8.28
CA GLU A 150 -3.80 11.17 9.56
C GLU A 150 -2.78 10.73 10.62
N GLY A 151 -1.49 10.85 10.36
CA GLY A 151 -0.43 10.43 11.28
C GLY A 151 -0.21 8.92 11.32
N ILE A 152 -0.76 8.18 10.36
CA ILE A 152 -0.59 6.73 10.25
C ILE A 152 0.65 6.44 9.41
N GLY A 153 1.60 5.69 9.98
CA GLY A 153 2.81 5.24 9.29
C GLY A 153 2.50 4.12 8.32
N ALA A 154 3.13 4.16 7.15
CA ALA A 154 3.01 3.12 6.13
C ALA A 154 4.26 3.05 5.25
N SER A 155 4.42 1.92 4.58
CA SER A 155 5.43 1.72 3.55
C SER A 155 4.90 0.79 2.46
N LEU A 156 5.37 0.95 1.23
CA LEU A 156 4.99 0.09 0.12
C LEU A 156 6.00 -1.03 -0.04
N GLN A 157 5.53 -2.27 -0.03
CA GLN A 157 6.30 -3.49 -0.16
C GLN A 157 5.83 -4.30 -1.37
N HIS A 158 6.72 -5.17 -1.89
CA HIS A 158 6.47 -5.98 -3.09
C HIS A 158 6.99 -7.40 -2.89
N TYR A 159 6.21 -8.23 -2.20
CA TYR A 159 6.49 -9.66 -2.03
C TYR A 159 5.77 -10.53 -3.07
N ASN A 160 5.07 -9.90 -3.99
CA ASN A 160 4.57 -10.52 -5.20
C ASN A 160 5.75 -10.74 -6.20
N PRO A 161 5.74 -11.77 -7.05
CA PRO A 161 4.67 -12.79 -7.15
C PRO A 161 4.82 -13.98 -6.20
N ILE A 162 5.85 -14.02 -5.34
CA ILE A 162 6.21 -15.24 -4.57
C ILE A 162 5.17 -15.68 -3.55
N VAL A 163 4.28 -14.78 -3.13
CA VAL A 163 3.19 -15.06 -2.18
C VAL A 163 1.81 -15.19 -2.84
N ASP A 164 1.70 -14.95 -4.15
CA ASP A 164 0.42 -14.76 -4.84
C ASP A 164 -0.51 -15.95 -4.69
N ALA A 165 -0.02 -17.17 -4.90
CA ALA A 165 -0.83 -18.39 -4.85
C ALA A 165 -1.42 -18.60 -3.43
N GLU A 166 -0.60 -18.49 -2.40
CA GLU A 166 -1.02 -18.68 -1.02
C GLU A 166 -1.97 -17.57 -0.55
N VAL A 167 -1.73 -16.32 -0.96
CA VAL A 167 -2.62 -15.19 -0.69
C VAL A 167 -3.99 -15.42 -1.31
N LYS A 168 -4.05 -15.81 -2.57
CA LYS A 168 -5.31 -16.07 -3.27
C LYS A 168 -6.11 -17.21 -2.62
N GLU A 169 -5.43 -18.28 -2.24
CA GLU A 169 -6.07 -19.41 -1.55
C GLU A 169 -6.57 -19.00 -0.16
N THR A 170 -5.73 -18.33 0.63
CA THR A 170 -6.03 -17.99 2.03
C THR A 170 -7.25 -17.09 2.17
N TRP A 171 -7.40 -16.09 1.30
CA TRP A 171 -8.47 -15.09 1.36
C TRP A 171 -9.50 -15.22 0.23
N ASN A 172 -9.48 -16.33 -0.50
CA ASN A 172 -10.41 -16.60 -1.60
C ASN A 172 -10.48 -15.44 -2.61
N ILE A 173 -9.31 -14.96 -3.01
CA ILE A 173 -9.18 -13.85 -3.98
C ILE A 173 -9.53 -14.36 -5.39
N PRO A 174 -10.31 -13.61 -6.19
CA PRO A 174 -10.59 -13.97 -7.57
C PRO A 174 -9.31 -14.25 -8.38
N ALA A 175 -9.33 -15.28 -9.21
CA ALA A 175 -8.15 -15.72 -9.97
C ALA A 175 -7.61 -14.61 -10.91
N GLU A 176 -8.50 -13.79 -11.44
CA GLU A 176 -8.21 -12.67 -12.35
C GLU A 176 -7.60 -11.45 -11.65
N TRP A 177 -7.55 -11.41 -10.32
CA TRP A 177 -6.88 -10.33 -9.60
C TRP A 177 -5.40 -10.61 -9.44
N SER A 178 -4.55 -9.74 -9.99
CA SER A 178 -3.09 -9.83 -9.86
C SER A 178 -2.60 -8.96 -8.72
N LEU A 179 -1.84 -9.52 -7.80
CA LEU A 179 -1.24 -8.78 -6.68
C LEU A 179 -0.16 -7.83 -7.20
N VAL A 180 -0.25 -6.55 -6.84
CA VAL A 180 0.63 -5.48 -7.32
C VAL A 180 1.54 -4.94 -6.24
N GLY A 181 1.07 -4.84 -5.01
CA GLY A 181 1.84 -4.33 -3.89
C GLY A 181 1.14 -4.52 -2.56
N GLN A 182 1.88 -4.31 -1.48
CA GLN A 182 1.40 -4.46 -0.11
C GLN A 182 1.82 -3.24 0.71
N MET A 183 0.89 -2.69 1.48
CA MET A 183 1.14 -1.51 2.30
C MET A 183 0.80 -1.79 3.77
N PRO A 184 1.78 -2.26 4.57
CA PRO A 184 1.60 -2.34 6.01
C PRO A 184 1.47 -0.95 6.60
N PHE A 185 0.60 -0.80 7.60
CA PHE A 185 0.35 0.47 8.28
C PHE A 185 0.13 0.28 9.79
N GLY A 186 0.35 1.36 10.53
CA GLY A 186 0.17 1.40 11.97
C GLY A 186 0.65 2.70 12.58
N GLU A 187 0.80 2.71 13.91
CA GLU A 187 1.45 3.81 14.61
C GLU A 187 2.93 3.87 14.22
N PRO A 188 3.46 5.02 13.79
CA PRO A 188 4.89 5.14 13.48
C PRO A 188 5.77 4.83 14.70
N ASP A 189 6.75 3.92 14.52
CA ASP A 189 7.72 3.54 15.55
C ASP A 189 9.16 3.80 15.10
N GLU A 190 9.34 4.70 14.15
CA GLU A 190 10.64 5.20 13.72
C GLU A 190 10.53 6.60 13.14
N GLN A 191 11.66 7.30 13.10
CA GLN A 191 11.81 8.53 12.33
C GLN A 191 12.47 8.20 10.99
N PRO A 192 11.93 8.67 9.86
CA PRO A 192 12.55 8.44 8.57
C PRO A 192 13.89 9.17 8.49
N GLY A 193 14.86 8.54 7.82
CA GLY A 193 16.16 9.16 7.54
C GLY A 193 16.06 10.37 6.61
N GLU A 194 17.18 11.02 6.37
CA GLU A 194 17.27 12.13 5.43
C GLU A 194 16.85 11.70 4.01
N ARG A 195 16.16 12.59 3.31
CA ARG A 195 15.73 12.38 1.93
C ARG A 195 16.58 13.24 0.99
N THR A 196 17.16 12.61 -0.01
CA THR A 196 17.92 13.30 -1.05
C THR A 196 17.11 13.42 -2.33
N PHE A 197 17.43 14.43 -3.14
CA PHE A 197 16.78 14.71 -4.41
C PHE A 197 17.83 14.94 -5.50
N LEU A 198 17.49 14.57 -6.73
CA LEU A 198 18.25 15.01 -7.89
C LEU A 198 18.03 16.52 -8.10
N PRO A 199 18.99 17.23 -8.70
CA PRO A 199 18.79 18.61 -9.12
C PRO A 199 17.59 18.73 -10.06
N THR A 200 16.78 19.78 -9.88
CA THR A 200 15.57 19.96 -10.70
C THR A 200 15.87 20.03 -12.20
N GLU A 201 16.95 20.67 -12.57
CA GLU A 201 17.42 20.82 -13.95
C GLU A 201 17.78 19.50 -14.64
N ASP A 202 18.08 18.45 -13.87
CA ASP A 202 18.36 17.11 -14.43
C ASP A 202 17.10 16.35 -14.80
N VAL A 203 15.97 16.69 -14.17
CA VAL A 203 14.70 15.94 -14.28
C VAL A 203 13.57 16.73 -14.93
N VAL A 204 13.70 18.07 -15.01
CA VAL A 204 12.68 18.95 -15.60
C VAL A 204 13.33 19.86 -16.66
N LYS A 205 12.74 19.95 -17.82
CA LYS A 205 13.16 20.86 -18.89
C LYS A 205 12.03 21.78 -19.28
N PHE A 206 12.36 23.05 -19.52
CA PHE A 206 11.47 24.08 -20.05
C PHE A 206 11.97 24.49 -21.44
N TYR A 207 11.05 24.70 -22.37
CA TYR A 207 11.35 25.12 -23.74
C TYR A 207 10.47 26.31 -24.11
#